data_6d15715a2bc5994a177778f9d12e6f72
#
_entry.id   6d15715a2bc5994a177778f9d12e6f72
#
_cell.length_a   1.000
_cell.length_b   1.000
_cell.length_c   1.000
_cell.angle_alpha   90.00
_cell.angle_beta   90.00
_cell.angle_gamma   90.00
#
_symmetry.space_group_name_H-M   'P 1'
#
loop_
_entity.id
_entity.type
_entity.pdbx_description
1 polymer ?
#
loop_
_entity_poly.entity_id
_entity_poly.type
_entity_poly.pdbx_seq_one_letter_code
_entity_poly.pdbx_strand_id
1 'polypeptide(L)'
;VLHVIATIEVAAGRRAELLAEFHRLVPLVRAEEGCIEYGPAVDAVTPIAVQAPVRPDVLMVVEKWASLEALQAHSKAPHMAEYRQRVVGLVQRVTLQILEPA
;
A
#
# COMPACT_ATOMS: atom_id res chain seq x y z
N VAL A 1 2.90 9.91 -15.28
CA VAL A 1 2.15 8.99 -14.43
C VAL A 1 3.10 7.95 -13.85
N LEU A 2 3.04 7.73 -12.56
CA LEU A 2 3.80 6.69 -11.87
C LEU A 2 2.84 5.64 -11.31
N HIS A 3 3.24 4.37 -11.41
CA HIS A 3 2.59 3.27 -10.72
C HIS A 3 3.44 2.88 -9.53
N VAL A 4 2.82 2.64 -8.38
CA VAL A 4 3.54 2.18 -7.19
C VAL A 4 2.95 0.86 -6.74
N ILE A 5 3.83 -0.09 -6.51
CA ILE A 5 3.47 -1.37 -5.90
C ILE A 5 4.21 -1.45 -4.58
N ALA A 6 3.46 -1.33 -3.50
CA ALA A 6 4.02 -1.47 -2.16
C ALA A 6 3.76 -2.88 -1.64
N THR A 7 4.80 -3.49 -1.09
CA THR A 7 4.69 -4.77 -0.39
C THR A 7 4.91 -4.52 1.08
N ILE A 8 3.91 -4.81 1.90
CA ILE A 8 3.98 -4.64 3.34
C ILE A 8 4.01 -6.01 4.00
N GLU A 9 5.12 -6.33 4.65
CA GLU A 9 5.24 -7.54 5.47
C GLU A 9 4.67 -7.23 6.84
N VAL A 10 3.66 -7.99 7.23
CA VAL A 10 2.87 -7.77 8.44
C VAL A 10 3.25 -8.79 9.50
N ALA A 11 3.17 -8.40 10.76
CA ALA A 11 3.34 -9.32 11.88
C ALA A 11 2.38 -10.52 11.73
N ALA A 12 2.87 -11.73 12.02
CA ALA A 12 2.16 -12.98 11.78
C ALA A 12 0.73 -12.96 12.35
N GLY A 13 -0.24 -13.26 11.51
CA GLY A 13 -1.65 -13.34 11.88
C GLY A 13 -2.34 -11.99 12.10
N ARG A 14 -1.69 -10.86 11.82
CA ARG A 14 -2.23 -9.53 12.13
C ARG A 14 -2.62 -8.70 10.92
N ARG A 15 -2.68 -9.31 9.73
CA ARG A 15 -3.02 -8.59 8.51
C ARG A 15 -4.40 -7.92 8.56
N ALA A 16 -5.38 -8.57 9.19
CA ALA A 16 -6.73 -8.00 9.31
C ALA A 16 -6.72 -6.69 10.13
N GLU A 17 -5.90 -6.59 11.18
CA GLU A 17 -5.77 -5.37 11.96
C GLU A 17 -5.14 -4.25 11.13
N LEU A 18 -4.09 -4.55 10.38
CA LEU A 18 -3.47 -3.58 9.49
C LEU A 18 -4.45 -3.12 8.42
N LEU A 19 -5.18 -4.04 7.82
CA LEU A 19 -6.17 -3.73 6.79
C LEU A 19 -7.26 -2.78 7.32
N ALA A 20 -7.71 -2.97 8.55
CA ALA A 20 -8.69 -2.07 9.17
C ALA A 20 -8.15 -0.64 9.30
N GLU A 21 -6.91 -0.50 9.76
CA GLU A 21 -6.24 0.81 9.82
C GLU A 21 -6.04 1.40 8.43
N PHE A 22 -5.69 0.56 7.46
CA PHE A 22 -5.48 1.00 6.09
C PHE A 22 -6.76 1.50 5.43
N HIS A 23 -7.89 0.85 5.66
CA HIS A 23 -9.19 1.31 5.14
C HIS A 23 -9.56 2.69 5.66
N ARG A 24 -9.15 3.05 6.87
CA ARG A 24 -9.37 4.40 7.42
C ARG A 24 -8.49 5.43 6.72
N LEU A 25 -7.32 5.03 6.27
CA LEU A 25 -6.37 5.90 5.57
C LEU A 25 -6.78 6.17 4.12
N VAL A 26 -7.32 5.18 3.44
CA VAL A 26 -7.56 5.22 1.99
C VAL A 26 -8.33 6.47 1.52
N PRO A 27 -9.46 6.89 2.14
CA PRO A 27 -10.17 8.08 1.68
C PRO A 27 -9.33 9.36 1.76
N LEU A 28 -8.48 9.46 2.78
CA LEU A 28 -7.60 10.63 2.97
C LEU A 28 -6.54 10.69 1.89
N VAL A 29 -5.99 9.55 1.50
CA VAL A 29 -5.00 9.48 0.42
C VAL A 29 -5.63 9.77 -0.93
N ARG A 30 -6.81 9.20 -1.19
CA ARG A 30 -7.52 9.43 -2.45
C ARG A 30 -7.90 10.89 -2.66
N ALA A 31 -8.03 11.67 -1.59
CA ALA A 31 -8.30 13.10 -1.66
C ALA A 31 -7.04 13.94 -1.91
N GLU A 32 -5.85 13.36 -1.86
CA GLU A 32 -4.60 14.08 -2.12
C GLU A 32 -4.51 14.48 -3.59
N GLU A 33 -3.91 15.66 -3.82
CA GLU A 33 -3.66 16.14 -5.17
C GLU A 33 -2.73 15.18 -5.91
N GLY A 34 -3.13 14.81 -7.13
CA GLY A 34 -2.35 13.91 -7.98
C GLY A 34 -2.53 12.44 -7.69
N CYS A 35 -3.34 12.06 -6.71
CA CYS A 35 -3.68 10.65 -6.49
C CYS A 35 -4.70 10.20 -7.53
N ILE A 36 -4.32 9.25 -8.38
CA ILE A 36 -5.21 8.68 -9.40
C ILE A 36 -5.85 7.39 -8.89
N GLU A 37 -5.04 6.51 -8.28
CA GLU A 37 -5.51 5.27 -7.67
C GLU A 37 -4.73 5.02 -6.39
N TYR A 38 -5.40 4.46 -5.39
CA TYR A 38 -4.79 4.05 -4.14
C TYR A 38 -5.68 3.03 -3.45
N GLY A 39 -5.16 1.85 -3.19
CA GLY A 39 -5.95 0.84 -2.49
C GLY A 39 -5.15 -0.38 -2.07
N PRO A 40 -5.60 -1.04 -1.00
CA PRO A 40 -4.99 -2.27 -0.53
C PRO A 40 -5.42 -3.45 -1.41
N ALA A 41 -4.56 -4.46 -1.49
CA ALA A 41 -4.82 -5.71 -2.18
C ALA A 41 -4.14 -6.85 -1.44
N VAL A 42 -4.67 -8.04 -1.60
CA VAL A 42 -4.06 -9.26 -1.09
C VAL A 42 -3.92 -10.26 -2.22
N ASP A 43 -3.02 -11.23 -2.05
CA ASP A 43 -2.84 -12.27 -3.05
C ASP A 43 -4.15 -13.02 -3.28
N ALA A 44 -4.57 -13.11 -4.53
CA ALA A 44 -5.76 -13.85 -4.92
C ALA A 44 -5.45 -15.34 -4.97
N VAL A 45 -6.41 -16.17 -4.57
CA VAL A 45 -6.31 -17.63 -4.75
C VAL A 45 -6.84 -17.98 -6.12
N THR A 46 -5.97 -18.49 -7.01
CA THR A 46 -6.35 -18.83 -8.37
C THR A 46 -5.76 -20.19 -8.78
N PRO A 47 -6.31 -20.84 -9.81
CA PRO A 47 -5.74 -22.09 -10.36
C PRO A 47 -4.61 -21.84 -11.37
N ILE A 48 -4.17 -20.60 -11.55
CA ILE A 48 -3.15 -20.26 -12.54
C ILE A 48 -1.79 -20.78 -12.07
N ALA A 49 -1.19 -21.69 -12.85
CA ALA A 49 -0.01 -22.43 -12.43
C ALA A 49 1.25 -21.57 -12.22
N VAL A 50 1.37 -20.46 -12.96
CA VAL A 50 2.54 -19.55 -12.85
C VAL A 50 2.40 -18.53 -11.75
N GLN A 51 1.27 -18.50 -11.05
CA GLN A 51 1.10 -17.59 -9.91
C GLN A 51 2.05 -18.00 -8.79
N ALA A 52 2.73 -17.00 -8.20
CA ALA A 52 3.53 -17.23 -7.00
C ALA A 52 2.62 -17.67 -5.83
N PRO A 53 3.17 -18.40 -4.84
CA PRO A 53 2.38 -18.83 -3.68
C PRO A 53 1.72 -17.65 -2.96
N VAL A 54 0.51 -17.87 -2.48
CA VAL A 54 -0.26 -16.88 -1.69
C VAL A 54 0.44 -16.62 -0.36
N ARG A 55 0.55 -15.34 0.01
CA ARG A 55 1.25 -14.89 1.22
C ARG A 55 0.24 -14.37 2.23
N PRO A 56 0.01 -15.07 3.36
CA PRO A 56 -1.04 -14.69 4.32
C PRO A 56 -0.71 -13.43 5.13
N ASP A 57 0.58 -13.12 5.32
CA ASP A 57 1.03 -12.00 6.14
C ASP A 57 1.62 -10.86 5.31
N VAL A 58 1.10 -10.68 4.09
CA VAL A 58 1.48 -9.60 3.20
C VAL A 58 0.25 -8.81 2.78
N LEU A 59 0.36 -7.48 2.87
CA LEU A 59 -0.61 -6.55 2.30
C LEU A 59 0.08 -5.78 1.18
N MET A 60 -0.54 -5.78 0.01
CA MET A 60 -0.07 -5.00 -1.12
C MET A 60 -0.82 -3.67 -1.16
N VAL A 61 -0.17 -2.64 -1.67
CA VAL A 61 -0.84 -1.39 -2.03
C VAL A 61 -0.58 -1.12 -3.50
N VAL A 62 -1.65 -0.93 -4.24
CA VAL A 62 -1.58 -0.59 -5.67
C VAL A 62 -1.93 0.87 -5.81
N GLU A 63 -1.00 1.66 -6.37
CA GLU A 63 -1.11 3.10 -6.42
C GLU A 63 -0.80 3.63 -7.82
N LYS A 64 -1.43 4.74 -8.15
CA LYS A 64 -1.11 5.49 -9.36
C LYS A 64 -1.12 6.98 -9.02
N TRP A 65 -0.05 7.68 -9.40
CA TRP A 65 0.16 9.09 -9.10
C TRP A 65 0.43 9.87 -10.38
N ALA A 66 -0.09 11.09 -10.44
CA ALA A 66 0.08 11.93 -11.62
C ALA A 66 1.55 12.34 -11.86
N SER A 67 2.35 12.44 -10.81
CA SER A 67 3.74 12.90 -10.88
C SER A 67 4.55 12.41 -9.68
N LEU A 68 5.88 12.52 -9.80
CA LEU A 68 6.79 12.25 -8.68
C LEU A 68 6.55 13.24 -7.53
N GLU A 69 6.29 14.50 -7.85
CA GLU A 69 6.01 15.53 -6.84
C GLU A 69 4.79 15.18 -5.99
N ALA A 70 3.72 14.68 -6.63
CA ALA A 70 2.53 14.23 -5.93
C ALA A 70 2.82 13.05 -5.00
N LEU A 71 3.60 12.08 -5.46
CA LEU A 71 4.02 10.93 -4.65
C LEU A 71 4.89 11.37 -3.46
N GLN A 72 5.81 12.30 -3.68
CA GLN A 72 6.66 12.83 -2.61
C GLN A 72 5.84 13.60 -1.57
N ALA A 73 4.87 14.40 -2.00
CA ALA A 73 3.96 15.09 -1.10
C ALA A 73 3.13 14.12 -0.28
N HIS A 74 2.64 13.02 -0.90
CA HIS A 74 1.95 11.94 -0.21
C HIS A 74 2.78 11.39 0.96
N SER A 75 4.04 11.10 0.73
CA SER A 75 4.89 10.50 1.76
C SER A 75 5.09 11.40 2.99
N LYS A 76 4.87 12.71 2.83
CA LYS A 76 5.02 13.73 3.88
C LYS A 76 3.70 14.19 4.49
N ALA A 77 2.57 13.68 4.01
CA ALA A 77 1.26 14.12 4.47
C ALA A 77 1.04 13.79 5.96
N PRO A 78 0.39 14.69 6.72
CA PRO A 78 0.14 14.46 8.15
C PRO A 78 -0.59 13.16 8.45
N HIS A 79 -1.58 12.79 7.63
CA HIS A 79 -2.31 11.55 7.83
C HIS A 79 -1.42 10.30 7.63
N MET A 80 -0.37 10.40 6.80
CA MET A 80 0.60 9.31 6.66
C MET A 80 1.46 9.17 7.92
N ALA A 81 1.88 10.28 8.50
CA ALA A 81 2.65 10.26 9.76
C ALA A 81 1.83 9.64 10.89
N GLU A 82 0.56 10.01 11.03
CA GLU A 82 -0.35 9.42 12.01
C GLU A 82 -0.57 7.93 11.79
N TYR A 83 -0.80 7.55 10.56
CA TYR A 83 -0.96 6.14 10.18
C TYR A 83 0.27 5.33 10.56
N ARG A 84 1.47 5.80 10.23
CA ARG A 84 2.72 5.09 10.55
C ARG A 84 2.87 4.85 12.05
N GLN A 85 2.47 5.80 12.88
CA GLN A 85 2.50 5.64 14.33
C GLN A 85 1.51 4.58 14.81
N ARG A 86 0.30 4.56 14.25
CA ARG A 86 -0.72 3.59 14.64
C ARG A 86 -0.35 2.15 14.29
N VAL A 87 0.42 1.94 13.24
CA VAL A 87 0.73 0.59 12.73
C VAL A 87 2.15 0.12 13.05
N VAL A 88 2.89 0.85 13.86
CA VAL A 88 4.30 0.55 14.15
C VAL A 88 4.51 -0.88 14.69
N GLY A 89 3.57 -1.42 15.43
CA GLY A 89 3.63 -2.79 15.95
C GLY A 89 3.12 -3.85 14.98
N LEU A 90 2.56 -3.45 13.84
CA LEU A 90 1.98 -4.35 12.84
C LEU A 90 2.87 -4.53 11.62
N VAL A 91 3.58 -3.48 11.22
CA VAL A 91 4.41 -3.48 10.00
C VAL A 91 5.83 -3.89 10.34
N GLN A 92 6.32 -4.94 9.69
CA GLN A 92 7.69 -5.42 9.85
C GLN A 92 8.61 -4.84 8.78
N ARG A 93 8.13 -4.70 7.54
CA ARG A 93 8.92 -4.21 6.42
C ARG A 93 8.02 -3.66 5.34
N VAL A 94 8.46 -2.59 4.69
CA VAL A 94 7.81 -2.03 3.50
C VAL A 94 8.83 -1.98 2.37
N THR A 95 8.43 -2.46 1.20
CA THR A 95 9.23 -2.37 -0.02
C THR A 95 8.37 -1.71 -1.09
N LEU A 96 8.93 -0.73 -1.78
CA LEU A 96 8.25 -0.04 -2.87
C LEU A 96 8.90 -0.37 -4.21
N GLN A 97 8.08 -0.61 -5.21
CA GLN A 97 8.47 -0.54 -6.61
C GLN A 97 7.76 0.65 -7.21
N ILE A 98 8.52 1.57 -7.76
CA ILE A 98 7.99 2.76 -8.41
C ILE A 98 8.26 2.60 -9.89
N LEU A 99 7.19 2.53 -10.68
CA LEU A 99 7.24 2.16 -12.06
C LEU A 99 6.72 3.31 -12.93
N GLU A 100 7.34 3.49 -14.08
CA GLU A 100 6.79 4.37 -15.12
C GLU A 100 6.49 3.53 -16.37
N PRO A 101 5.50 3.93 -17.17
CA PRO A 101 5.20 3.21 -18.42
C PRO A 101 6.43 3.15 -19.31
N ALA A 102 6.67 1.98 -19.89
CA ALA A 102 7.81 1.75 -20.78
C ALA A 102 7.39 1.75 -22.25
#